data_f2705cfcefd8beb3d509317dc75f83b4
#
_entry.id   f2705cfcefd8beb3d509317dc75f83b4
#
_cell.length_a   1.000
_cell.length_b   1.000
_cell.length_c   1.000
_cell.angle_alpha   90.00
_cell.angle_beta   90.00
_cell.angle_gamma   90.00
#
_symmetry.space_group_name_H-M   'P 1'
#
loop_
_entity.id
_entity.type
_entity.pdbx_description
1 polymer ?
#
loop_
_entity_poly.entity_id
_entity_poly.type
_entity_poly.pdbx_seq_one_letter_code
_entity_poly.pdbx_strand_id
1 'polypeptide(L)'
;MPEPKWLILTALAMEGRAITQAFGVRLAPGAGPTLLPAAGLGQLWVIGPRAARLSDEMIAGHSRIILAGLAGALDPALNIGDVIIDAADDRQWPNLPYRRGAIHSSDHLVATAAGKRRLFEQTGAAAVDMESAIVRQRAAAVGAAVLSIRAINDAADESLPPDLVDWIDPMGRVRPASVASGVARRPWEIGRMVRLARHCRCACRAMALAVRQALS
;
A
#
# COMPACT_ATOMS: atom_id res chain seq x y z
N MET A 1 -2.94 -4.13 -29.21
CA MET A 1 -2.29 -4.77 -28.06
C MET A 1 -3.38 -5.42 -27.20
N PRO A 2 -3.20 -6.62 -26.63
CA PRO A 2 -4.20 -7.16 -25.73
C PRO A 2 -4.42 -6.18 -24.56
N GLU A 3 -5.67 -6.04 -24.14
CA GLU A 3 -6.00 -5.20 -22.98
C GLU A 3 -5.38 -5.78 -21.71
N PRO A 4 -4.85 -4.93 -20.80
CA PRO A 4 -4.25 -5.41 -19.57
C PRO A 4 -5.30 -6.10 -18.70
N LYS A 5 -5.05 -7.35 -18.30
CA LYS A 5 -5.97 -8.16 -17.48
C LYS A 5 -5.98 -7.74 -16.01
N TRP A 6 -4.92 -7.09 -15.55
CA TRP A 6 -4.70 -6.75 -14.15
C TRP A 6 -4.50 -5.26 -13.99
N LEU A 7 -5.26 -4.67 -13.07
CA LEU A 7 -5.00 -3.33 -12.57
C LEU A 7 -4.30 -3.44 -11.21
N ILE A 8 -3.12 -2.84 -11.12
CA ILE A 8 -2.36 -2.75 -9.87
C ILE A 8 -2.36 -1.29 -9.42
N LEU A 9 -2.83 -1.03 -8.21
CA LEU A 9 -2.89 0.29 -7.61
C LEU A 9 -1.94 0.35 -6.42
N THR A 10 -1.15 1.43 -6.33
CA THR A 10 -0.30 1.74 -5.17
C THR A 10 -0.50 3.19 -4.76
N ALA A 11 -0.41 3.48 -3.45
CA ALA A 11 -0.53 4.85 -2.98
C ALA A 11 0.78 5.64 -3.20
N LEU A 12 1.93 5.01 -2.95
CA LEU A 12 3.21 5.68 -2.92
C LEU A 12 4.09 5.30 -4.11
N ALA A 13 4.85 6.28 -4.61
CA ALA A 13 5.81 6.05 -5.70
C ALA A 13 6.92 5.05 -5.33
N MET A 14 7.26 4.92 -4.03
CA MET A 14 8.21 3.92 -3.56
C MET A 14 7.67 2.49 -3.67
N GLU A 15 6.38 2.30 -3.43
CA GLU A 15 5.68 1.03 -3.59
C GLU A 15 5.66 0.63 -5.07
N GLY A 16 5.23 1.55 -5.93
CA GLY A 16 5.24 1.34 -7.37
C GLY A 16 6.63 0.99 -7.92
N ARG A 17 7.69 1.67 -7.43
CA ARG A 17 9.08 1.33 -7.81
C ARG A 17 9.49 -0.06 -7.36
N ALA A 18 9.13 -0.47 -6.15
CA ALA A 18 9.46 -1.81 -5.66
C ALA A 18 8.81 -2.90 -6.51
N ILE A 19 7.53 -2.72 -6.87
CA ILE A 19 6.82 -3.66 -7.75
C ILE A 19 7.46 -3.68 -9.14
N THR A 20 7.66 -2.52 -9.78
CA THR A 20 8.22 -2.46 -11.14
C THR A 20 9.63 -3.06 -11.21
N GLN A 21 10.46 -2.86 -10.19
CA GLN A 21 11.78 -3.50 -10.08
C GLN A 21 11.69 -5.03 -10.00
N ALA A 22 10.70 -5.58 -9.29
CA ALA A 22 10.49 -7.03 -9.21
C ALA A 22 10.12 -7.65 -10.56
N PHE A 23 9.59 -6.85 -11.50
CA PHE A 23 9.29 -7.23 -12.88
C PHE A 23 10.38 -6.79 -13.88
N GLY A 24 11.50 -6.24 -13.44
CA GLY A 24 12.59 -5.81 -14.30
C GLY A 24 12.29 -4.56 -15.14
N VAL A 25 11.27 -3.78 -14.78
CA VAL A 25 10.89 -2.55 -15.48
C VAL A 25 11.08 -1.31 -14.59
N ARG A 26 11.05 -0.13 -15.19
CA ARG A 26 11.09 1.14 -14.45
C ARG A 26 9.69 1.72 -14.31
N LEU A 27 9.42 2.32 -13.15
CA LEU A 27 8.20 3.08 -12.94
C LEU A 27 8.16 4.25 -13.93
N ALA A 28 7.05 4.37 -14.67
CA ALA A 28 6.85 5.46 -15.61
C ALA A 28 6.95 6.83 -14.88
N PRO A 29 7.65 7.80 -15.46
CA PRO A 29 7.64 9.15 -14.92
C PRO A 29 6.27 9.80 -15.14
N GLY A 30 5.79 10.55 -14.13
CA GLY A 30 4.53 11.30 -14.24
C GLY A 30 3.28 10.55 -13.80
N ALA A 31 2.15 10.87 -14.43
CA ALA A 31 0.82 10.47 -13.98
C ALA A 31 0.25 9.25 -14.72
N GLY A 32 0.98 8.71 -15.68
CA GLY A 32 0.52 7.59 -16.51
C GLY A 32 0.78 6.22 -15.90
N PRO A 33 0.18 5.17 -16.50
CA PRO A 33 0.39 3.79 -16.06
C PRO A 33 1.78 3.27 -16.42
N THR A 34 2.26 2.32 -15.64
CA THR A 34 3.40 1.48 -16.01
C THR A 34 2.89 0.11 -16.42
N LEU A 35 3.28 -0.35 -17.61
CA LEU A 35 2.97 -1.70 -18.06
C LEU A 35 3.93 -2.69 -17.43
N LEU A 36 3.38 -3.77 -16.85
CA LEU A 36 4.13 -4.87 -16.26
C LEU A 36 4.06 -6.09 -17.17
N PRO A 37 5.21 -6.74 -17.46
CA PRO A 37 5.25 -8.00 -18.20
C PRO A 37 4.84 -9.16 -17.28
N ALA A 38 3.57 -9.23 -16.94
CA ALA A 38 2.97 -10.34 -16.20
C ALA A 38 2.17 -11.24 -17.12
N ALA A 39 1.74 -12.40 -16.66
CA ALA A 39 0.87 -13.29 -17.43
C ALA A 39 -0.45 -12.58 -17.83
N GLY A 40 -0.43 -11.92 -19.00
CA GLY A 40 -1.56 -11.16 -19.54
C GLY A 40 -1.52 -9.65 -19.34
N LEU A 41 -0.35 -9.02 -19.29
CA LEU A 41 -0.12 -7.59 -19.12
C LEU A 41 -0.82 -6.99 -17.86
N GLY A 42 -0.05 -6.53 -16.92
CA GLY A 42 -0.51 -5.74 -15.78
C GLY A 42 -0.34 -4.25 -16.06
N GLN A 43 -1.27 -3.45 -15.58
CA GLN A 43 -1.18 -1.99 -15.59
C GLN A 43 -1.05 -1.48 -14.16
N LEU A 44 0.05 -0.80 -13.84
CA LEU A 44 0.30 -0.25 -12.52
C LEU A 44 0.12 1.27 -12.52
N TRP A 45 -0.66 1.77 -11.56
CA TRP A 45 -0.83 3.19 -11.29
C TRP A 45 -0.43 3.56 -9.87
N VAL A 46 0.18 4.74 -9.72
CA VAL A 46 0.39 5.38 -8.42
C VAL A 46 -0.74 6.38 -8.21
N ILE A 47 -1.65 6.06 -7.29
CA ILE A 47 -2.89 6.81 -7.06
C ILE A 47 -2.79 7.89 -5.98
N GLY A 48 -1.63 8.02 -5.34
CA GLY A 48 -1.41 8.97 -4.24
C GLY A 48 -2.03 8.54 -2.90
N PRO A 49 -1.61 9.16 -1.80
CA PRO A 49 -2.19 8.90 -0.48
C PRO A 49 -3.69 9.17 -0.49
N ARG A 50 -4.46 8.36 0.25
CA ARG A 50 -5.94 8.44 0.34
C ARG A 50 -6.61 8.33 -1.03
N ALA A 51 -5.95 7.62 -1.96
CA ALA A 51 -6.41 7.47 -3.34
C ALA A 51 -6.72 8.81 -4.06
N ALA A 52 -5.98 9.87 -3.73
CA ALA A 52 -6.25 11.25 -4.16
C ALA A 52 -6.32 11.43 -5.70
N ARG A 53 -5.73 10.52 -6.46
CA ARG A 53 -5.69 10.55 -7.93
C ARG A 53 -6.49 9.43 -8.58
N LEU A 54 -7.17 8.60 -7.80
CA LEU A 54 -7.97 7.52 -8.33
C LEU A 54 -9.15 8.10 -9.12
N SER A 55 -9.26 7.76 -10.40
CA SER A 55 -10.41 8.10 -11.24
C SER A 55 -11.16 6.84 -11.67
N ASP A 56 -12.42 7.00 -12.05
CA ASP A 56 -13.24 5.89 -12.54
C ASP A 56 -12.71 5.34 -13.87
N GLU A 57 -12.07 6.19 -14.69
CA GLU A 57 -11.41 5.81 -15.94
C GLU A 57 -10.24 4.83 -15.71
N MET A 58 -9.52 4.95 -14.58
CA MET A 58 -8.43 4.01 -14.26
C MET A 58 -8.96 2.61 -13.94
N ILE A 59 -10.16 2.52 -13.38
CA ILE A 59 -10.79 1.25 -12.96
C ILE A 59 -11.63 0.63 -14.10
N ALA A 60 -12.17 1.47 -14.97
CA ALA A 60 -13.03 1.05 -16.07
C ALA A 60 -12.37 -0.04 -16.93
N GLY A 61 -13.12 -1.07 -17.28
CA GLY A 61 -12.64 -2.19 -18.12
C GLY A 61 -11.81 -3.24 -17.37
N HIS A 62 -11.52 -3.04 -16.08
CA HIS A 62 -10.79 -4.02 -15.27
C HIS A 62 -11.74 -4.81 -14.37
N SER A 63 -11.72 -6.15 -14.47
CA SER A 63 -12.49 -7.03 -13.58
C SER A 63 -11.75 -7.44 -12.32
N ARG A 64 -10.42 -7.27 -12.28
CA ARG A 64 -9.53 -7.65 -11.17
C ARG A 64 -8.55 -6.54 -10.85
N ILE A 65 -8.55 -6.12 -9.60
CA ILE A 65 -7.71 -5.04 -9.07
C ILE A 65 -6.87 -5.58 -7.92
N ILE A 66 -5.56 -5.38 -7.97
CA ILE A 66 -4.66 -5.57 -6.84
C ILE A 66 -4.35 -4.21 -6.24
N LEU A 67 -4.77 -3.99 -5.01
CA LEU A 67 -4.37 -2.83 -4.23
C LEU A 67 -3.18 -3.20 -3.35
N ALA A 68 -1.98 -2.84 -3.79
CA ALA A 68 -0.74 -3.16 -3.10
C ALA A 68 -0.14 -1.94 -2.41
N GLY A 69 0.33 -2.10 -1.17
CA GLY A 69 0.94 -1.01 -0.43
C GLY A 69 1.43 -1.40 0.95
N LEU A 70 1.90 -0.39 1.66
CA LEU A 70 2.30 -0.49 3.06
C LEU A 70 1.10 -0.30 3.98
N ALA A 71 1.21 -0.83 5.22
CA ALA A 71 0.18 -0.67 6.25
C ALA A 71 0.80 -0.73 7.65
N GLY A 72 0.18 -0.03 8.60
CA GLY A 72 0.51 -0.17 10.00
C GLY A 72 -0.10 -1.45 10.58
N ALA A 73 0.65 -2.17 11.42
CA ALA A 73 0.12 -3.30 12.16
C ALA A 73 -0.87 -2.82 13.24
N LEU A 74 -2.00 -3.49 13.33
CA LEU A 74 -2.92 -3.38 14.46
C LEU A 74 -2.78 -4.61 15.38
N ASP A 75 -2.67 -5.80 14.79
CA ASP A 75 -2.42 -7.03 15.52
C ASP A 75 -0.96 -7.05 16.02
N PRO A 76 -0.74 -7.15 17.36
CA PRO A 76 0.60 -7.18 17.95
C PRO A 76 1.43 -8.42 17.57
N ALA A 77 0.82 -9.45 16.99
CA ALA A 77 1.54 -10.64 16.49
C ALA A 77 2.22 -10.41 15.13
N LEU A 78 1.99 -9.26 14.48
CA LEU A 78 2.58 -8.94 13.17
C LEU A 78 3.93 -8.25 13.33
N ASN A 79 4.86 -8.65 12.46
CA ASN A 79 6.22 -8.12 12.38
C ASN A 79 6.41 -7.26 11.12
N ILE A 80 7.45 -6.44 11.12
CA ILE A 80 7.85 -5.66 9.94
C ILE A 80 8.18 -6.60 8.77
N GLY A 81 7.53 -6.36 7.64
CA GLY A 81 7.66 -7.18 6.43
C GLY A 81 6.65 -8.31 6.32
N ASP A 82 5.86 -8.60 7.36
CA ASP A 82 4.74 -9.52 7.22
C ASP A 82 3.75 -9.00 6.18
N VAL A 83 3.21 -9.92 5.37
CA VAL A 83 2.24 -9.59 4.32
C VAL A 83 0.87 -10.09 4.74
N ILE A 84 -0.10 -9.19 4.70
CA ILE A 84 -1.52 -9.47 4.93
C ILE A 84 -2.26 -9.37 3.61
N ILE A 85 -3.14 -10.36 3.36
CA ILE A 85 -4.05 -10.38 2.22
C ILE A 85 -5.48 -10.27 2.71
N ASP A 86 -6.26 -9.44 2.00
CA ASP A 86 -7.67 -9.23 2.28
C ASP A 86 -8.44 -9.15 0.95
N ALA A 87 -9.37 -10.08 0.74
CA ALA A 87 -10.25 -10.15 -0.42
C ALA A 87 -11.65 -10.56 0.01
N ALA A 88 -12.66 -10.01 -0.63
CA ALA A 88 -14.05 -10.37 -0.35
C ALA A 88 -14.41 -11.80 -0.78
N ASP A 89 -13.79 -12.31 -1.85
CA ASP A 89 -13.95 -13.68 -2.34
C ASP A 89 -12.59 -14.25 -2.74
N ASP A 90 -12.07 -15.13 -1.89
CA ASP A 90 -10.76 -15.75 -2.06
C ASP A 90 -10.66 -16.68 -3.29
N ARG A 91 -11.80 -17.22 -3.76
CA ARG A 91 -11.84 -18.14 -4.92
C ARG A 91 -11.46 -17.46 -6.23
N GLN A 92 -11.52 -16.13 -6.28
CA GLN A 92 -11.14 -15.35 -7.47
C GLN A 92 -9.63 -15.11 -7.59
N TRP A 93 -8.86 -15.51 -6.57
CA TRP A 93 -7.44 -15.21 -6.45
C TRP A 93 -6.61 -16.48 -6.31
N PRO A 94 -5.34 -16.49 -6.75
CA PRO A 94 -4.46 -17.63 -6.52
C PRO A 94 -4.27 -17.88 -5.03
N ASN A 95 -4.00 -19.13 -4.66
CA ASN A 95 -3.67 -19.46 -3.27
C ASN A 95 -2.27 -18.92 -2.94
N LEU A 96 -2.24 -17.80 -2.23
CA LEU A 96 -1.01 -17.13 -1.83
C LEU A 96 -0.61 -17.56 -0.41
N PRO A 97 0.68 -17.85 -0.14
CA PRO A 97 1.17 -18.34 1.14
C PRO A 97 1.34 -17.18 2.17
N TYR A 98 0.36 -16.28 2.23
CA TYR A 98 0.38 -15.13 3.13
C TYR A 98 -0.77 -15.19 4.11
N ARG A 99 -0.58 -14.51 5.25
CA ARG A 99 -1.61 -14.42 6.28
C ARG A 99 -2.83 -13.65 5.75
N ARG A 100 -4.00 -14.23 5.95
CA ARG A 100 -5.27 -13.56 5.68
C ARG A 100 -5.71 -12.78 6.91
N GLY A 101 -6.25 -11.59 6.69
CA GLY A 101 -6.73 -10.75 7.78
C GLY A 101 -7.41 -9.49 7.25
N ALA A 102 -8.42 -9.01 7.98
CA ALA A 102 -9.10 -7.79 7.63
C ALA A 102 -8.15 -6.59 7.69
N ILE A 103 -8.26 -5.71 6.70
CA ILE A 103 -7.55 -4.43 6.65
C ILE A 103 -8.57 -3.32 6.90
N HIS A 104 -8.39 -2.59 8.00
CA HIS A 104 -9.20 -1.41 8.30
C HIS A 104 -8.69 -0.21 7.52
N SER A 105 -9.61 0.53 6.89
CA SER A 105 -9.23 1.77 6.19
C SER A 105 -9.62 2.97 7.04
N SER A 106 -8.65 3.83 7.33
CA SER A 106 -8.84 5.05 8.14
C SER A 106 -8.71 6.30 7.28
N ASP A 107 -9.53 7.30 7.54
CA ASP A 107 -9.48 8.60 6.86
C ASP A 107 -8.24 9.42 7.25
N HIS A 108 -7.54 9.03 8.29
CA HIS A 108 -6.35 9.70 8.80
C HIS A 108 -5.31 8.72 9.29
N LEU A 109 -4.06 9.18 9.39
CA LEU A 109 -2.95 8.38 9.89
C LEU A 109 -3.17 7.98 11.35
N VAL A 110 -3.20 6.68 11.63
CA VAL A 110 -3.21 6.15 13.01
C VAL A 110 -1.77 6.10 13.53
N ALA A 111 -1.28 7.28 13.95
CA ALA A 111 0.15 7.48 14.23
C ALA A 111 0.61 6.95 15.60
N THR A 112 -0.27 6.70 16.55
CA THR A 112 0.13 6.34 17.93
C THR A 112 -0.13 4.87 18.25
N ALA A 113 0.76 4.24 19.03
CA ALA A 113 0.56 2.88 19.53
C ALA A 113 -0.78 2.72 20.30
N ALA A 114 -1.17 3.74 21.07
CA ALA A 114 -2.45 3.74 21.76
C ALA A 114 -3.65 3.77 20.80
N GLY A 115 -3.55 4.55 19.72
CA GLY A 115 -4.57 4.60 18.67
C GLY A 115 -4.70 3.27 17.93
N LYS A 116 -3.59 2.65 17.58
CA LYS A 116 -3.56 1.31 16.94
C LYS A 116 -4.18 0.25 17.84
N ARG A 117 -3.82 0.21 19.12
CA ARG A 117 -4.41 -0.73 20.09
C ARG A 117 -5.92 -0.56 20.20
N ARG A 118 -6.40 0.68 20.37
CA ARG A 118 -7.85 0.96 20.42
C ARG A 118 -8.56 0.49 19.17
N LEU A 119 -7.97 0.75 18.01
CA LEU A 119 -8.56 0.33 16.75
C LEU A 119 -8.59 -1.19 16.60
N PHE A 120 -7.54 -1.89 17.04
CA PHE A 120 -7.51 -3.34 17.10
C PHE A 120 -8.63 -3.91 18.01
N GLU A 121 -8.76 -3.36 19.22
CA GLU A 121 -9.80 -3.76 20.16
C GLU A 121 -11.22 -3.55 19.63
N GLN A 122 -11.42 -2.49 18.82
CA GLN A 122 -12.73 -2.17 18.25
C GLN A 122 -13.07 -2.98 17.00
N THR A 123 -12.07 -3.33 16.18
CA THR A 123 -12.32 -3.89 14.84
C THR A 123 -11.83 -5.33 14.67
N GLY A 124 -10.87 -5.77 15.46
CA GLY A 124 -10.16 -7.04 15.24
C GLY A 124 -9.35 -7.09 13.94
N ALA A 125 -9.20 -5.95 13.23
CA ALA A 125 -8.48 -5.90 11.97
C ALA A 125 -6.98 -6.11 12.18
N ALA A 126 -6.34 -6.83 11.27
CA ALA A 126 -4.91 -7.15 11.36
C ALA A 126 -4.01 -5.92 11.08
N ALA A 127 -4.43 -5.07 10.14
CA ALA A 127 -3.65 -3.91 9.70
C ALA A 127 -4.56 -2.71 9.41
N VAL A 128 -3.95 -1.52 9.29
CA VAL A 128 -4.63 -0.28 8.91
C VAL A 128 -3.95 0.39 7.73
N ASP A 129 -4.77 0.87 6.79
CA ASP A 129 -4.36 1.69 5.64
C ASP A 129 -5.26 2.94 5.50
N MET A 130 -5.12 3.67 4.39
CA MET A 130 -5.90 4.87 4.10
C MET A 130 -6.59 4.81 2.73
N GLU A 131 -6.51 3.73 1.98
CA GLU A 131 -6.96 3.62 0.59
C GLU A 131 -7.98 2.52 0.34
N SER A 132 -7.95 1.42 1.12
CA SER A 132 -8.70 0.21 0.76
C SER A 132 -10.21 0.42 0.73
N ALA A 133 -10.80 1.24 1.60
CA ALA A 133 -12.23 1.53 1.56
C ALA A 133 -12.63 2.24 0.25
N ILE A 134 -11.90 3.28 -0.14
CA ILE A 134 -12.16 4.07 -1.34
C ILE A 134 -12.01 3.20 -2.60
N VAL A 135 -10.94 2.41 -2.68
CA VAL A 135 -10.69 1.54 -3.84
C VAL A 135 -11.76 0.46 -3.94
N ARG A 136 -12.13 -0.19 -2.82
CA ARG A 136 -13.19 -1.21 -2.80
C ARG A 136 -14.54 -0.64 -3.21
N GLN A 137 -14.90 0.54 -2.70
CA GLN A 137 -16.15 1.20 -3.05
C GLN A 137 -16.24 1.48 -4.55
N ARG A 138 -15.18 2.04 -5.15
CA ARG A 138 -15.17 2.34 -6.59
C ARG A 138 -15.12 1.08 -7.45
N ALA A 139 -14.36 0.08 -7.04
CA ALA A 139 -14.29 -1.22 -7.72
C ALA A 139 -15.67 -1.92 -7.73
N ALA A 140 -16.38 -1.90 -6.60
CA ALA A 140 -17.73 -2.46 -6.50
C ALA A 140 -18.72 -1.80 -7.45
N ALA A 141 -18.62 -0.49 -7.68
CA ALA A 141 -19.48 0.24 -8.62
C ALA A 141 -19.36 -0.25 -10.08
N VAL A 142 -18.22 -0.86 -10.44
CA VAL A 142 -17.98 -1.42 -11.79
C VAL A 142 -17.94 -2.96 -11.78
N GLY A 143 -18.26 -3.60 -10.67
CA GLY A 143 -18.27 -5.06 -10.54
C GLY A 143 -16.87 -5.69 -10.51
N ALA A 144 -15.81 -4.92 -10.22
CA ALA A 144 -14.45 -5.42 -10.15
C ALA A 144 -14.13 -6.04 -8.78
N ALA A 145 -13.41 -7.16 -8.78
CA ALA A 145 -12.90 -7.78 -7.57
C ALA A 145 -11.60 -7.12 -7.11
N VAL A 146 -11.43 -6.92 -5.79
CA VAL A 146 -10.22 -6.32 -5.21
C VAL A 146 -9.51 -7.33 -4.31
N LEU A 147 -8.20 -7.50 -4.55
CA LEU A 147 -7.26 -8.12 -3.63
C LEU A 147 -6.40 -7.03 -3.01
N SER A 148 -6.51 -6.82 -1.71
CA SER A 148 -5.60 -5.96 -0.98
C SER A 148 -4.39 -6.77 -0.51
N ILE A 149 -3.18 -6.32 -0.87
CA ILE A 149 -1.90 -6.89 -0.43
C ILE A 149 -1.18 -5.80 0.37
N ARG A 150 -1.07 -5.98 1.68
CA ARG A 150 -0.43 -5.01 2.57
C ARG A 150 0.77 -5.61 3.27
N ALA A 151 1.92 -4.92 3.18
CA ALA A 151 3.10 -5.29 3.95
C ALA A 151 3.28 -4.33 5.13
N ILE A 152 3.56 -4.90 6.29
CA ILE A 152 3.68 -4.15 7.54
C ILE A 152 4.98 -3.34 7.56
N ASN A 153 4.88 -2.02 7.70
CA ASN A 153 6.01 -1.11 7.78
C ASN A 153 6.19 -0.43 9.15
N ASP A 154 5.20 -0.55 10.03
CA ASP A 154 5.28 -0.08 11.41
C ASP A 154 4.49 -1.01 12.35
N ALA A 155 5.10 -1.37 13.47
CA ALA A 155 4.54 -2.33 14.42
C ALA A 155 3.38 -1.74 15.22
N ALA A 156 2.56 -2.61 15.84
CA ALA A 156 1.40 -2.19 16.62
C ALA A 156 1.75 -1.31 17.83
N ASP A 157 2.92 -1.52 18.42
CA ASP A 157 3.46 -0.76 19.55
C ASP A 157 4.34 0.45 19.12
N GLU A 158 4.55 0.64 17.81
CA GLU A 158 5.36 1.73 17.27
C GLU A 158 4.49 2.96 16.97
N SER A 159 4.97 4.14 17.40
CA SER A 159 4.37 5.42 17.03
C SER A 159 5.12 6.07 15.90
N LEU A 160 4.40 6.61 14.93
CA LEU A 160 4.93 7.34 13.77
C LEU A 160 5.04 8.83 14.05
N PRO A 161 5.91 9.57 13.32
CA PRO A 161 5.89 11.02 13.33
C PRO A 161 4.51 11.56 12.92
N PRO A 162 3.91 12.50 13.67
CA PRO A 162 2.55 12.96 13.41
C PRO A 162 2.41 13.73 12.08
N ASP A 163 3.50 14.31 11.60
CA ASP A 163 3.60 15.05 10.35
C ASP A 163 4.04 14.20 9.15
N LEU A 164 4.07 12.87 9.30
CA LEU A 164 4.50 11.94 8.23
C LEU A 164 3.73 12.11 6.92
N VAL A 165 2.42 12.38 7.00
CA VAL A 165 1.57 12.57 5.82
C VAL A 165 1.96 13.83 5.04
N ASP A 166 2.41 14.88 5.73
CA ASP A 166 2.84 16.15 5.12
C ASP A 166 4.14 16.03 4.34
N TRP A 167 4.89 14.93 4.56
CA TRP A 167 6.13 14.64 3.83
C TRP A 167 5.89 14.03 2.47
N ILE A 168 4.64 13.70 2.15
CA ILE A 168 4.28 13.03 0.90
C ILE A 168 3.41 13.96 0.05
N ASP A 169 3.76 14.09 -1.22
CA ASP A 169 2.96 14.88 -2.16
C ASP A 169 1.74 14.08 -2.68
N PRO A 170 0.77 14.73 -3.34
CA PRO A 170 -0.39 14.05 -3.93
C PRO A 170 -0.04 12.99 -4.98
N MET A 171 1.21 13.00 -5.49
CA MET A 171 1.74 12.00 -6.42
C MET A 171 2.36 10.79 -5.71
N GLY A 172 2.25 10.72 -4.36
CA GLY A 172 2.85 9.66 -3.55
C GLY A 172 4.37 9.72 -3.45
N ARG A 173 4.99 10.90 -3.70
CA ARG A 173 6.44 11.09 -3.64
C ARG A 173 6.83 11.76 -2.33
N VAL A 174 7.95 11.31 -1.76
CA VAL A 174 8.52 11.97 -0.58
C VAL A 174 9.02 13.36 -0.96
N ARG A 175 8.71 14.36 -0.15
CA ARG A 175 9.13 15.77 -0.26
C ARG A 175 10.39 15.98 0.58
N PRO A 176 11.61 16.02 0.01
CA PRO A 176 12.85 16.08 0.80
C PRO A 176 12.92 17.32 1.71
N ALA A 177 12.42 18.46 1.23
CA ALA A 177 12.40 19.69 2.01
C ALA A 177 11.50 19.59 3.26
N SER A 178 10.34 18.92 3.16
CA SER A 178 9.45 18.68 4.29
C SER A 178 10.08 17.75 5.32
N VAL A 179 10.75 16.68 4.85
CA VAL A 179 11.52 15.77 5.72
C VAL A 179 12.65 16.53 6.43
N ALA A 180 13.46 17.29 5.69
CA ALA A 180 14.55 18.08 6.27
C ALA A 180 14.05 19.08 7.33
N SER A 181 12.92 19.77 7.07
CA SER A 181 12.29 20.67 8.01
C SER A 181 11.77 19.92 9.25
N GLY A 182 11.19 18.74 9.10
CA GLY A 182 10.77 17.88 10.21
C GLY A 182 11.95 17.46 11.09
N VAL A 183 13.04 17.02 10.47
CA VAL A 183 14.29 16.66 11.15
C VAL A 183 14.89 17.86 11.90
N ALA A 184 14.96 19.03 11.26
CA ALA A 184 15.51 20.23 11.89
C ALA A 184 14.74 20.66 13.15
N ARG A 185 13.42 20.47 13.14
CA ARG A 185 12.55 20.76 14.29
C ARG A 185 12.64 19.72 15.40
N ARG A 186 12.97 18.46 15.08
CA ARG A 186 13.00 17.32 16.01
C ARG A 186 14.21 16.43 15.75
N PRO A 187 15.44 16.92 15.98
CA PRO A 187 16.66 16.16 15.67
C PRO A 187 16.78 14.84 16.45
N TRP A 188 16.15 14.75 17.62
CA TRP A 188 16.09 13.51 18.40
C TRP A 188 15.27 12.40 17.75
N GLU A 189 14.45 12.71 16.75
CA GLU A 189 13.66 11.70 16.00
C GLU A 189 14.42 11.06 14.83
N ILE A 190 15.64 11.50 14.51
CA ILE A 190 16.43 10.99 13.37
C ILE A 190 16.55 9.47 13.41
N GLY A 191 16.84 8.89 14.59
CA GLY A 191 16.96 7.44 14.76
C GLY A 191 15.66 6.71 14.40
N ARG A 192 14.51 7.27 14.78
CA ARG A 192 13.18 6.74 14.45
C ARG A 192 12.90 6.83 12.95
N MET A 193 13.25 7.95 12.32
CA MET A 193 13.07 8.15 10.87
C MET A 193 13.94 7.18 10.05
N VAL A 194 15.19 6.97 10.44
CA VAL A 194 16.07 6.00 9.78
C VAL A 194 15.53 4.57 9.92
N ARG A 195 15.03 4.21 11.09
CA ARG A 195 14.38 2.92 11.33
C ARG A 195 13.15 2.77 10.44
N LEU A 196 12.23 3.73 10.42
CA LEU A 196 11.05 3.72 9.55
C LEU A 196 11.43 3.56 8.08
N ALA A 197 12.45 4.28 7.60
CA ALA A 197 12.92 4.14 6.22
C ALA A 197 13.47 2.73 5.91
N ARG A 198 14.09 2.03 6.88
CA ARG A 198 14.51 0.64 6.74
C ARG A 198 13.31 -0.31 6.73
N HIS A 199 12.35 -0.10 7.62
CA HIS A 199 11.09 -0.86 7.68
C HIS A 199 10.33 -0.74 6.37
N CYS A 200 10.13 0.47 5.84
CA CYS A 200 9.48 0.69 4.55
C CYS A 200 10.20 -0.06 3.41
N ARG A 201 11.53 -0.09 3.38
CA ARG A 201 12.28 -0.84 2.36
C ARG A 201 12.07 -2.35 2.48
N CYS A 202 12.07 -2.88 3.71
CA CYS A 202 11.79 -4.29 3.97
C CYS A 202 10.38 -4.65 3.51
N ALA A 203 9.39 -3.90 3.96
CA ALA A 203 7.99 -4.11 3.63
C ALA A 203 7.70 -3.96 2.12
N CYS A 204 8.30 -2.96 1.45
CA CYS A 204 8.18 -2.81 -0.01
C CYS A 204 8.70 -4.04 -0.78
N ARG A 205 9.81 -4.66 -0.33
CA ARG A 205 10.33 -5.88 -0.96
C ARG A 205 9.37 -7.06 -0.78
N ALA A 206 8.86 -7.25 0.44
CA ALA A 206 7.90 -8.32 0.74
C ALA A 206 6.61 -8.15 -0.07
N MET A 207 6.05 -6.94 -0.10
CA MET A 207 4.89 -6.60 -0.91
C MET A 207 5.11 -6.88 -2.41
N ALA A 208 6.24 -6.45 -2.97
CA ALA A 208 6.55 -6.64 -4.38
C ALA A 208 6.67 -8.12 -4.76
N LEU A 209 7.23 -8.97 -3.89
CA LEU A 209 7.26 -10.41 -4.06
C LEU A 209 5.85 -11.00 -4.02
N ALA A 210 5.00 -10.55 -3.10
CA ALA A 210 3.62 -11.00 -3.00
C ALA A 210 2.80 -10.64 -4.25
N VAL A 211 2.94 -9.42 -4.77
CA VAL A 211 2.31 -9.01 -6.03
C VAL A 211 2.80 -9.87 -7.19
N ARG A 212 4.10 -10.14 -7.28
CA ARG A 212 4.66 -11.00 -8.33
C ARG A 212 4.08 -12.41 -8.28
N GLN A 213 3.93 -12.99 -7.08
CA GLN A 213 3.31 -14.30 -6.90
C GLN A 213 1.82 -14.30 -7.24
N ALA A 214 1.11 -13.21 -6.98
CA ALA A 214 -0.30 -13.08 -7.33
C ALA A 214 -0.54 -12.98 -8.85
N LEU A 215 0.48 -12.59 -9.61
CA LEU A 215 0.45 -12.38 -11.06
C LEU A 215 1.15 -13.53 -11.85
N SER A 216 1.76 -14.50 -11.17
CA SER A 216 2.38 -15.67 -11.79
C SER A 216 1.35 -16.78 -12.01
#